data_8f45e6b625647c9f71b59c7b49cb36b7
#
_entry.id   8f45e6b625647c9f71b59c7b49cb36b7
#
_cell.length_a   1.000
_cell.length_b   1.000
_cell.length_c   1.000
_cell.angle_alpha   90.00
_cell.angle_beta   90.00
_cell.angle_gamma   90.00
#
_symmetry.space_group_name_H-M   'P 1'
#
loop_
_entity.id
_entity.type
_entity.pdbx_description
1 polymer ?
#
loop_
_entity_poly.entity_id
_entity_poly.type
_entity_poly.pdbx_seq_one_letter_code
_entity_poly.pdbx_strand_id
1 'polypeptide(L)'
;MLGEDHFELRTKRLLLRPLVLEDWPAVQRIGGHPSVAPMLASTRTPWPKAAVQAWITERRYRGTPGFCAAIVMAQRGVIGVAGLGPNSEHTLCNCAYFIDPRHWGLGYASEAMGAFLDYFMRKFDLCEVEADHFDDNPASGAVLRKLGFQEIGKGAGKSQARLEPAPVTLYRLRLDDLKAVL
;
A
#
# COMPACT_ATOMS: atom_id res chain seq x y z
N MET A 1 24.12 -12.37 8.50
CA MET A 1 23.68 -10.98 8.28
C MET A 1 22.62 -11.03 7.18
N LEU A 2 21.36 -10.69 7.49
CA LEU A 2 20.35 -10.47 6.46
C LEU A 2 20.81 -9.21 5.72
N GLY A 3 20.97 -9.31 4.38
CA GLY A 3 21.44 -8.19 3.56
C GLY A 3 20.46 -7.00 3.62
N GLU A 4 20.92 -5.81 3.21
CA GLU A 4 20.14 -4.56 3.17
C GLU A 4 18.82 -4.67 2.39
N ASP A 5 18.67 -5.72 1.56
CA ASP A 5 17.52 -6.00 0.71
C ASP A 5 16.44 -6.89 1.35
N HIS A 6 16.49 -7.11 2.66
CA HIS A 6 15.55 -7.98 3.36
C HIS A 6 14.92 -7.32 4.57
N PHE A 7 13.64 -7.58 4.79
CA PHE A 7 12.91 -7.30 6.02
C PHE A 7 11.82 -8.34 6.24
N GLU A 8 11.42 -8.51 7.47
CA GLU A 8 10.30 -9.36 7.87
C GLU A 8 9.60 -8.70 9.08
N LEU A 9 8.36 -8.25 8.89
CA LEU A 9 7.55 -7.65 9.94
C LEU A 9 6.41 -8.60 10.28
N ARG A 10 6.36 -9.05 11.53
CA ARG A 10 5.29 -9.88 12.04
C ARG A 10 4.31 -9.06 12.85
N THR A 11 3.03 -9.24 12.57
CA THR A 11 1.93 -8.72 13.36
C THR A 11 1.19 -9.88 14.05
N LYS A 12 0.07 -9.60 14.68
CA LYS A 12 -0.75 -10.65 15.30
C LYS A 12 -1.24 -11.72 14.31
N ARG A 13 -1.57 -11.31 13.07
CA ARG A 13 -2.20 -12.19 12.06
C ARG A 13 -1.46 -12.24 10.73
N LEU A 14 -0.49 -11.34 10.51
CA LEU A 14 0.13 -11.13 9.22
C LEU A 14 1.64 -11.17 9.29
N LEU A 15 2.24 -11.44 8.14
CA LEU A 15 3.65 -11.27 7.85
C LEU A 15 3.79 -10.30 6.68
N LEU A 16 4.59 -9.24 6.83
CA LEU A 16 4.99 -8.38 5.72
C LEU A 16 6.45 -8.69 5.37
N ARG A 17 6.70 -8.92 4.10
CA ARG A 17 8.03 -9.21 3.54
C ARG A 17 8.22 -8.52 2.20
N PRO A 18 9.47 -8.42 1.70
CA PRO A 18 9.68 -7.96 0.33
C PRO A 18 8.79 -8.69 -0.67
N LEU A 19 8.24 -7.93 -1.62
CA LEU A 19 7.50 -8.48 -2.75
C LEU A 19 8.51 -9.17 -3.69
N VAL A 20 8.22 -10.39 -4.08
CA VAL A 20 9.06 -11.20 -4.99
C VAL A 20 8.30 -11.54 -6.28
N LEU A 21 9.03 -11.89 -7.32
CA LEU A 21 8.44 -12.13 -8.64
C LEU A 21 7.40 -13.25 -8.62
N GLU A 22 7.61 -14.26 -7.79
CA GLU A 22 6.72 -15.41 -7.59
C GLU A 22 5.34 -15.03 -7.04
N ASP A 23 5.20 -13.84 -6.46
CA ASP A 23 3.91 -13.33 -5.95
C ASP A 23 2.98 -12.86 -7.08
N TRP A 24 3.45 -12.83 -8.35
CA TRP A 24 2.68 -12.28 -9.46
C TRP A 24 1.26 -12.83 -9.60
N PRO A 25 0.96 -14.12 -9.37
CA PRO A 25 -0.41 -14.62 -9.52
C PRO A 25 -1.38 -13.99 -8.51
N ALA A 26 -0.93 -13.84 -7.26
CA ALA A 26 -1.74 -13.19 -6.21
C ALA A 26 -1.88 -11.70 -6.48
N VAL A 27 -0.80 -11.01 -6.83
CA VAL A 27 -0.80 -9.57 -7.15
C VAL A 27 -1.71 -9.28 -8.34
N GLN A 28 -1.65 -10.10 -9.41
CA GLN A 28 -2.53 -10.00 -10.57
C GLN A 28 -4.00 -10.15 -10.17
N ARG A 29 -4.31 -11.20 -9.45
CA ARG A 29 -5.68 -11.52 -9.02
C ARG A 29 -6.28 -10.42 -8.14
N ILE A 30 -5.49 -9.90 -7.20
CA ILE A 30 -5.96 -8.89 -6.24
C ILE A 30 -5.95 -7.50 -6.86
N GLY A 31 -4.80 -7.04 -7.36
CA GLY A 31 -4.64 -5.70 -7.92
C GLY A 31 -5.38 -5.49 -9.24
N GLY A 32 -5.59 -6.56 -10.02
CA GLY A 32 -6.41 -6.56 -11.24
C GLY A 32 -7.90 -6.81 -11.01
N HIS A 33 -8.33 -6.99 -9.75
CA HIS A 33 -9.74 -7.20 -9.45
C HIS A 33 -10.57 -5.95 -9.79
N PRO A 34 -11.77 -6.08 -10.41
CA PRO A 34 -12.59 -4.93 -10.82
C PRO A 34 -12.94 -3.95 -9.70
N SER A 35 -13.03 -4.44 -8.45
CA SER A 35 -13.29 -3.58 -7.28
C SER A 35 -12.02 -2.96 -6.68
N VAL A 36 -10.82 -3.39 -7.10
CA VAL A 36 -9.53 -2.91 -6.56
C VAL A 36 -8.83 -1.99 -7.55
N ALA A 37 -8.69 -2.42 -8.81
CA ALA A 37 -7.93 -1.69 -9.82
C ALA A 37 -8.34 -0.22 -9.97
N PRO A 38 -9.65 0.16 -9.99
CA PRO A 38 -10.04 1.56 -10.10
C PRO A 38 -9.65 2.43 -8.90
N MET A 39 -9.29 1.82 -7.77
CA MET A 39 -8.91 2.52 -6.53
C MET A 39 -7.39 2.75 -6.42
N LEU A 40 -6.62 2.39 -7.44
CA LEU A 40 -5.17 2.46 -7.46
C LEU A 40 -4.67 3.15 -8.74
N ALA A 41 -3.58 3.88 -8.62
CA ALA A 41 -3.04 4.65 -9.75
C ALA A 41 -2.44 3.75 -10.85
N SER A 42 -1.75 2.66 -10.48
CA SER A 42 -0.88 1.89 -11.37
C SER A 42 -1.37 0.49 -11.73
N THR A 43 -2.55 0.12 -11.29
CA THR A 43 -3.19 -1.18 -11.60
C THR A 43 -4.30 -1.02 -12.62
N ARG A 44 -4.65 -2.10 -13.31
CA ARG A 44 -5.68 -2.09 -14.36
C ARG A 44 -6.42 -3.43 -14.44
N THR A 45 -7.56 -3.44 -15.10
CA THR A 45 -8.37 -4.64 -15.36
C THR A 45 -8.69 -4.73 -16.87
N PRO A 46 -8.30 -5.83 -17.55
CA PRO A 46 -7.41 -6.90 -17.09
C PRO A 46 -5.97 -6.43 -16.87
N TRP A 47 -5.24 -7.08 -15.97
CA TRP A 47 -3.83 -6.79 -15.73
C TRP A 47 -2.95 -7.92 -16.27
N PRO A 48 -2.32 -7.77 -17.45
CA PRO A 48 -1.55 -8.84 -18.09
C PRO A 48 -0.36 -9.29 -17.24
N LYS A 49 -0.07 -10.59 -17.24
CA LYS A 49 1.04 -11.20 -16.48
C LYS A 49 2.36 -10.42 -16.63
N ALA A 50 2.77 -10.15 -17.86
CA ALA A 50 4.03 -9.42 -18.12
C ALA A 50 4.06 -8.04 -17.46
N ALA A 51 2.92 -7.32 -17.46
CA ALA A 51 2.81 -6.01 -16.82
C ALA A 51 2.87 -6.12 -15.29
N VAL A 52 2.27 -7.17 -14.69
CA VAL A 52 2.38 -7.45 -13.25
C VAL A 52 3.81 -7.75 -12.85
N GLN A 53 4.49 -8.60 -13.63
CA GLN A 53 5.89 -8.97 -13.37
C GLN A 53 6.83 -7.76 -13.48
N ALA A 54 6.64 -6.90 -14.48
CA ALA A 54 7.38 -5.64 -14.59
C ALA A 54 7.10 -4.72 -13.39
N TRP A 55 5.83 -4.57 -13.01
CA TRP A 55 5.42 -3.77 -11.86
C TRP A 55 6.05 -4.24 -10.54
N ILE A 56 6.14 -5.56 -10.30
CA ILE A 56 6.82 -6.15 -9.14
C ILE A 56 8.32 -5.86 -9.18
N THR A 57 8.95 -6.05 -10.33
CA THR A 57 10.39 -5.85 -10.52
C THR A 57 10.80 -4.40 -10.24
N GLU A 58 10.01 -3.43 -10.71
CA GLU A 58 10.24 -2.01 -10.47
C GLU A 58 10.12 -1.63 -8.97
N ARG A 59 9.23 -2.30 -8.25
CA ARG A 59 8.89 -2.03 -6.84
C ARG A 59 9.53 -3.00 -5.85
N ARG A 60 10.60 -3.66 -6.28
CA ARG A 60 11.38 -4.51 -5.40
C ARG A 60 12.07 -3.67 -4.33
N TYR A 61 12.10 -4.19 -3.09
CA TYR A 61 12.82 -3.55 -2.00
C TYR A 61 14.34 -3.54 -2.26
N ARG A 62 14.97 -2.38 -2.07
CA ARG A 62 16.42 -2.13 -2.26
C ARG A 62 17.01 -1.31 -1.12
N GLY A 63 16.42 -1.38 0.10
CA GLY A 63 16.89 -0.62 1.25
C GLY A 63 16.47 0.86 1.29
N THR A 64 15.72 1.34 0.31
CA THR A 64 15.26 2.73 0.19
C THR A 64 13.77 2.80 -0.15
N PRO A 65 13.08 3.94 0.03
CA PRO A 65 11.73 4.15 -0.46
C PRO A 65 11.61 3.93 -1.98
N GLY A 66 10.42 3.58 -2.46
CA GLY A 66 10.15 3.21 -3.85
C GLY A 66 9.88 1.72 -4.02
N PHE A 67 9.34 1.07 -3.00
CA PHE A 67 9.11 -0.38 -2.99
C PHE A 67 7.70 -0.76 -2.53
N CYS A 68 7.38 -2.04 -2.74
CA CYS A 68 6.19 -2.68 -2.19
C CYS A 68 6.56 -3.92 -1.35
N ALA A 69 5.75 -4.17 -0.32
CA ALA A 69 5.77 -5.34 0.54
C ALA A 69 4.56 -6.23 0.25
N ALA A 70 4.74 -7.53 0.23
CA ALA A 70 3.65 -8.49 0.28
C ALA A 70 3.06 -8.56 1.69
N ILE A 71 1.75 -8.50 1.80
CA ILE A 71 0.99 -8.78 3.03
C ILE A 71 0.54 -10.24 2.97
N VAL A 72 1.10 -11.05 3.85
CA VAL A 72 0.93 -12.51 3.84
C VAL A 72 0.15 -12.96 5.07
N MET A 73 -0.84 -13.80 4.87
CA MET A 73 -1.55 -14.50 5.93
C MET A 73 -1.15 -15.97 5.95
N ALA A 74 -0.86 -16.53 7.13
CA ALA A 74 -0.58 -17.95 7.27
C ALA A 74 -1.70 -18.79 6.61
N GLN A 75 -1.34 -19.86 5.90
CA GLN A 75 -2.25 -20.78 5.20
C GLN A 75 -3.06 -20.18 4.03
N ARG A 76 -3.00 -18.86 3.79
CA ARG A 76 -3.71 -18.18 2.69
C ARG A 76 -2.77 -17.55 1.66
N GLY A 77 -1.48 -17.39 2.01
CA GLY A 77 -0.51 -16.73 1.15
C GLY A 77 -0.70 -15.21 1.08
N VAL A 78 -0.33 -14.60 -0.02
CA VAL A 78 -0.45 -13.15 -0.23
C VAL A 78 -1.92 -12.74 -0.33
N ILE A 79 -2.34 -11.86 0.57
CA ILE A 79 -3.68 -11.29 0.65
C ILE A 79 -3.72 -9.79 0.30
N GLY A 80 -2.59 -9.17 0.08
CA GLY A 80 -2.49 -7.75 -0.24
C GLY A 80 -1.07 -7.27 -0.43
N VAL A 81 -0.95 -5.98 -0.69
CA VAL A 81 0.33 -5.30 -0.88
C VAL A 81 0.29 -3.96 -0.13
N ALA A 82 1.41 -3.60 0.48
CA ALA A 82 1.69 -2.27 1.04
C ALA A 82 2.86 -1.64 0.28
N GLY A 83 2.81 -0.35 0.01
CA GLY A 83 3.85 0.37 -0.71
C GLY A 83 4.20 1.69 -0.06
N LEU A 84 5.46 2.09 -0.20
CA LEU A 84 6.00 3.37 0.21
C LEU A 84 6.96 3.88 -0.87
N GLY A 85 6.73 5.06 -1.37
CA GLY A 85 7.58 5.65 -2.40
C GLY A 85 7.50 7.17 -2.42
N PRO A 86 8.40 7.85 -3.15
CA PRO A 86 8.34 9.30 -3.27
C PRO A 86 7.00 9.74 -3.87
N ASN A 87 6.46 10.86 -3.39
CA ASN A 87 5.33 11.51 -4.03
C ASN A 87 5.75 12.10 -5.40
N SER A 88 4.79 12.62 -6.17
CA SER A 88 5.04 13.17 -7.51
C SER A 88 6.05 14.32 -7.53
N GLU A 89 6.20 15.05 -6.43
CA GLU A 89 7.10 16.19 -6.29
C GLU A 89 8.47 15.80 -5.71
N HIS A 90 8.64 14.53 -5.31
CA HIS A 90 9.84 14.01 -4.63
C HIS A 90 10.20 14.77 -3.33
N THR A 91 9.22 15.39 -2.69
CA THR A 91 9.39 16.14 -1.44
C THR A 91 9.08 15.31 -0.21
N LEU A 92 8.13 14.37 -0.33
CA LEU A 92 7.70 13.46 0.73
C LEU A 92 7.50 12.04 0.17
N CYS A 93 7.34 11.07 1.06
CA CYS A 93 6.89 9.75 0.69
C CYS A 93 5.37 9.66 0.72
N ASN A 94 4.82 8.93 -0.23
CA ASN A 94 3.41 8.54 -0.27
C ASN A 94 3.30 7.04 0.03
N CYS A 95 2.31 6.64 0.81
CA CYS A 95 2.00 5.24 1.03
C CYS A 95 0.71 4.84 0.31
N ALA A 96 0.67 3.60 -0.14
CA ALA A 96 -0.49 3.00 -0.77
C ALA A 96 -0.63 1.54 -0.36
N TYR A 97 -1.82 1.00 -0.41
CA TYR A 97 -2.06 -0.41 -0.11
C TYR A 97 -3.30 -0.92 -0.82
N PHE A 98 -3.38 -2.23 -0.96
CA PHE A 98 -4.61 -2.91 -1.35
C PHE A 98 -4.68 -4.30 -0.70
N ILE A 99 -5.91 -4.73 -0.43
CA ILE A 99 -6.24 -6.02 0.18
C ILE A 99 -7.23 -6.75 -0.73
N ASP A 100 -7.10 -8.06 -0.81
CA ASP A 100 -8.06 -8.95 -1.48
C ASP A 100 -9.47 -8.67 -0.95
N PRO A 101 -10.45 -8.42 -1.84
CA PRO A 101 -11.84 -8.17 -1.44
C PRO A 101 -12.43 -9.20 -0.48
N ARG A 102 -12.00 -10.46 -0.58
CA ARG A 102 -12.42 -11.53 0.33
C ARG A 102 -11.99 -11.34 1.79
N HIS A 103 -11.11 -10.38 2.05
CA HIS A 103 -10.56 -10.07 3.36
C HIS A 103 -10.87 -8.64 3.82
N TRP A 104 -11.75 -7.93 3.12
CA TRP A 104 -12.20 -6.60 3.52
C TRP A 104 -13.04 -6.63 4.80
N GLY A 105 -13.07 -5.51 5.53
CA GLY A 105 -13.85 -5.38 6.77
C GLY A 105 -13.28 -6.11 7.99
N LEU A 106 -12.17 -6.84 7.85
CA LEU A 106 -11.57 -7.67 8.90
C LEU A 106 -10.39 -7.00 9.62
N GLY A 107 -10.09 -5.73 9.29
CA GLY A 107 -9.03 -4.93 9.92
C GLY A 107 -7.61 -5.22 9.43
N TYR A 108 -7.43 -6.08 8.42
CA TYR A 108 -6.09 -6.44 7.92
C TYR A 108 -5.32 -5.25 7.33
N ALA A 109 -6.00 -4.34 6.62
CA ALA A 109 -5.36 -3.15 6.08
C ALA A 109 -4.77 -2.27 7.20
N SER A 110 -5.55 -1.99 8.25
CA SER A 110 -5.08 -1.18 9.37
C SER A 110 -3.94 -1.86 10.12
N GLU A 111 -4.03 -3.18 10.34
CA GLU A 111 -2.97 -3.96 11.02
C GLU A 111 -1.67 -3.96 10.21
N ALA A 112 -1.75 -4.25 8.91
CA ALA A 112 -0.59 -4.26 8.03
C ALA A 112 0.06 -2.88 7.91
N MET A 113 -0.73 -1.85 7.62
CA MET A 113 -0.22 -0.51 7.40
C MET A 113 0.30 0.13 8.68
N GLY A 114 -0.28 -0.16 9.86
CA GLY A 114 0.23 0.29 11.14
C GLY A 114 1.66 -0.20 11.39
N ALA A 115 1.89 -1.50 11.25
CA ALA A 115 3.22 -2.09 11.40
C ALA A 115 4.21 -1.64 10.31
N PHE A 116 3.74 -1.53 9.07
CA PHE A 116 4.53 -1.09 7.93
C PHE A 116 5.03 0.34 8.10
N LEU A 117 4.15 1.28 8.44
CA LEU A 117 4.47 2.69 8.61
C LEU A 117 5.37 2.90 9.84
N ASP A 118 5.07 2.29 10.99
CA ASP A 118 5.92 2.43 12.18
C ASP A 118 7.36 2.00 11.89
N TYR A 119 7.55 0.85 11.25
CA TYR A 119 8.88 0.36 10.93
C TYR A 119 9.60 1.23 9.90
N PHE A 120 8.96 1.54 8.76
CA PHE A 120 9.65 2.20 7.65
C PHE A 120 9.80 3.71 7.82
N MET A 121 8.88 4.37 8.52
CA MET A 121 9.06 5.78 8.85
C MET A 121 10.29 5.96 9.76
N ARG A 122 10.46 5.09 10.76
CA ARG A 122 11.67 5.11 11.62
C ARG A 122 12.92 4.70 10.86
N LYS A 123 12.87 3.63 10.07
CA LYS A 123 14.01 3.12 9.32
C LYS A 123 14.57 4.13 8.32
N PHE A 124 13.72 4.93 7.70
CA PHE A 124 14.12 5.92 6.70
C PHE A 124 14.13 7.36 7.24
N ASP A 125 13.99 7.54 8.55
CA ASP A 125 13.95 8.85 9.21
C ASP A 125 12.88 9.79 8.60
N LEU A 126 11.70 9.25 8.32
CA LEU A 126 10.59 10.00 7.75
C LEU A 126 9.73 10.59 8.87
N CYS A 127 9.73 11.91 9.01
CA CYS A 127 8.87 12.60 9.97
C CYS A 127 7.40 12.60 9.53
N GLU A 128 7.15 12.60 8.23
CA GLU A 128 5.81 12.67 7.64
C GLU A 128 5.69 11.76 6.42
N VAL A 129 4.48 11.25 6.18
CA VAL A 129 4.08 10.54 4.95
C VAL A 129 2.72 11.02 4.49
N GLU A 130 2.49 10.94 3.19
CA GLU A 130 1.21 11.29 2.57
C GLU A 130 0.47 10.02 2.12
N ALA A 131 -0.83 10.15 1.95
CA ALA A 131 -1.71 9.16 1.33
C ALA A 131 -2.91 9.86 0.71
N ASP A 132 -3.55 9.21 -0.22
CA ASP A 132 -4.85 9.63 -0.72
C ASP A 132 -5.80 8.44 -0.86
N HIS A 133 -7.07 8.73 -1.04
CA HIS A 133 -8.04 7.76 -1.53
C HIS A 133 -9.05 8.44 -2.45
N PHE A 134 -9.55 7.71 -3.43
CA PHE A 134 -10.69 8.16 -4.23
C PHE A 134 -11.92 8.34 -3.34
N ASP A 135 -12.68 9.43 -3.53
CA ASP A 135 -13.83 9.77 -2.68
C ASP A 135 -14.94 8.68 -2.72
N ASP A 136 -14.98 7.88 -3.78
CA ASP A 136 -15.85 6.70 -3.90
C ASP A 136 -15.30 5.43 -3.21
N ASN A 137 -14.18 5.55 -2.46
CA ASN A 137 -13.61 4.50 -1.61
C ASN A 137 -13.54 4.93 -0.12
N PRO A 138 -14.66 5.14 0.55
CA PRO A 138 -14.68 5.61 1.95
C PRO A 138 -14.02 4.62 2.93
N ALA A 139 -13.94 3.33 2.58
CA ALA A 139 -13.28 2.32 3.40
C ALA A 139 -11.77 2.61 3.57
N SER A 140 -11.10 3.06 2.49
CA SER A 140 -9.69 3.47 2.58
C SER A 140 -9.52 4.69 3.49
N GLY A 141 -10.39 5.69 3.37
CA GLY A 141 -10.38 6.85 4.27
C GLY A 141 -10.59 6.47 5.75
N ALA A 142 -11.43 5.47 6.02
CA ALA A 142 -11.61 4.98 7.39
C ALA A 142 -10.32 4.32 7.95
N VAL A 143 -9.59 3.57 7.12
CA VAL A 143 -8.29 3.00 7.50
C VAL A 143 -7.28 4.10 7.79
N LEU A 144 -7.15 5.10 6.91
CA LEU A 144 -6.21 6.22 7.09
C LEU A 144 -6.49 6.99 8.38
N ARG A 145 -7.74 7.36 8.65
CA ARG A 145 -8.12 8.04 9.91
C ARG A 145 -7.84 7.18 11.15
N LYS A 146 -8.08 5.86 11.06
CA LYS A 146 -7.78 4.94 12.16
C LYS A 146 -6.29 4.92 12.49
N LEU A 147 -5.42 5.03 11.48
CA LEU A 147 -3.97 5.09 11.64
C LEU A 147 -3.46 6.44 12.16
N GLY A 148 -4.27 7.48 12.17
CA GLY A 148 -3.90 8.81 12.65
C GLY A 148 -3.65 9.84 11.55
N PHE A 149 -3.86 9.47 10.28
CA PHE A 149 -3.77 10.43 9.19
C PHE A 149 -4.80 11.57 9.34
N GLN A 150 -4.35 12.78 9.05
CA GLN A 150 -5.17 13.99 9.04
C GLN A 150 -5.48 14.36 7.60
N GLU A 151 -6.72 14.73 7.31
CA GLU A 151 -7.11 15.26 6.02
C GLU A 151 -6.47 16.63 5.80
N ILE A 152 -5.83 16.84 4.66
CA ILE A 152 -5.12 18.08 4.30
C ILE A 152 -5.72 18.78 3.08
N GLY A 153 -6.67 18.16 2.39
CA GLY A 153 -7.32 18.76 1.24
C GLY A 153 -7.97 17.77 0.29
N LYS A 154 -8.35 18.29 -0.85
CA LYS A 154 -8.97 17.57 -1.96
C LYS A 154 -8.14 17.72 -3.23
N GLY A 155 -8.25 16.74 -4.11
CA GLY A 155 -7.54 16.74 -5.39
C GLY A 155 -8.25 15.90 -6.44
N ALA A 156 -7.54 15.61 -7.52
CA ALA A 156 -7.97 14.70 -8.57
C ALA A 156 -6.90 13.62 -8.77
N GLY A 157 -7.29 12.37 -8.60
CA GLY A 157 -6.43 11.21 -8.80
C GLY A 157 -6.64 10.56 -10.16
N LYS A 158 -5.56 10.00 -10.72
CA LYS A 158 -5.60 9.19 -11.95
C LYS A 158 -5.48 7.71 -11.60
N SER A 159 -6.19 6.88 -12.35
CA SER A 159 -6.07 5.42 -12.30
C SER A 159 -6.02 4.88 -13.72
N GLN A 160 -5.18 3.87 -13.96
CA GLN A 160 -5.15 3.18 -15.27
C GLN A 160 -6.43 2.37 -15.55
N ALA A 161 -7.26 2.16 -14.53
CA ALA A 161 -8.54 1.47 -14.65
C ALA A 161 -9.74 2.42 -14.72
N ARG A 162 -9.52 3.75 -14.79
CA ARG A 162 -10.55 4.78 -14.98
C ARG A 162 -10.33 5.51 -16.29
N LEU A 163 -11.41 5.92 -16.95
CA LEU A 163 -11.35 6.70 -18.19
C LEU A 163 -10.90 8.15 -17.91
N GLU A 164 -11.27 8.69 -16.76
CA GLU A 164 -10.99 10.09 -16.38
C GLU A 164 -10.47 10.16 -14.95
N PRO A 165 -9.74 11.23 -14.59
CA PRO A 165 -9.40 11.52 -13.20
C PRO A 165 -10.66 11.62 -12.34
N ALA A 166 -10.56 11.19 -11.09
CA ALA A 166 -11.68 11.23 -10.16
C ALA A 166 -11.27 11.97 -8.86
N PRO A 167 -12.25 12.53 -8.11
CA PRO A 167 -11.98 13.21 -6.86
C PRO A 167 -11.27 12.31 -5.85
N VAL A 168 -10.26 12.87 -5.18
CA VAL A 168 -9.52 12.22 -4.09
C VAL A 168 -9.47 13.13 -2.87
N THR A 169 -9.47 12.50 -1.70
CA THR A 169 -9.15 13.16 -0.44
C THR A 169 -7.69 12.90 -0.09
N LEU A 170 -6.96 13.96 0.23
CA LEU A 170 -5.53 13.95 0.53
C LEU A 170 -5.32 13.93 2.04
N TYR A 171 -4.35 13.15 2.49
CA TYR A 171 -4.03 12.95 3.89
C TYR A 171 -2.53 13.07 4.15
N ARG A 172 -2.19 13.44 5.40
CA ARG A 172 -0.83 13.44 5.92
C ARG A 172 -0.80 12.79 7.30
N LEU A 173 0.24 12.03 7.56
CA LEU A 173 0.55 11.42 8.86
C LEU A 173 1.91 11.90 9.31
N ARG A 174 2.00 12.41 10.54
CA ARG A 174 3.27 12.58 11.24
C ARG A 174 3.58 11.31 12.03
N LEU A 175 4.85 10.97 12.16
CA LEU A 175 5.25 9.77 12.89
C LEU A 175 4.71 9.74 14.32
N ASP A 176 4.69 10.90 14.99
CA ASP A 176 4.19 11.03 16.38
C ASP A 176 2.68 10.82 16.51
N ASP A 177 1.93 11.00 15.40
CA ASP A 177 0.47 10.84 15.37
C ASP A 177 0.05 9.41 14.97
N LEU A 178 1.02 8.54 14.60
CA LEU A 178 0.73 7.16 14.22
C LEU A 178 0.15 6.38 15.39
N LYS A 179 -1.09 5.93 15.21
CA LYS A 179 -1.82 5.17 16.24
C LYS A 179 -1.48 3.69 16.15
N ALA A 180 -1.16 3.09 17.30
CA ALA A 180 -1.04 1.64 17.40
C ALA A 180 -2.38 0.99 17.05
N VAL A 181 -2.35 0.09 16.08
CA VAL A 181 -3.53 -0.72 15.70
C VAL A 181 -3.30 -2.13 16.24
N LEU A 182 -3.91 -2.41 17.40
CA LEU A 182 -3.88 -3.70 18.09
C LEU A 182 -4.88 -4.69 17.48
#